data_309639895df50f095af9fc2c0373c8eb
#
_entry.id   309639895df50f095af9fc2c0373c8eb
#
_cell.length_a   1.000
_cell.length_b   1.000
_cell.length_c   1.000
_cell.angle_alpha   90.00
_cell.angle_beta   90.00
_cell.angle_gamma   90.00
#
_symmetry.space_group_name_H-M   'P 1'
#
loop_
_entity.id
_entity.type
_entity.pdbx_description
1 polymer ?
#
loop_
_entity_poly.entity_id
_entity_poly.type
_entity_poly.pdbx_seq_one_letter_code
_entity_poly.pdbx_strand_id
1 'polypeptide(L)'
;MCQNLADPPQAVNDVVAYVEAVRSLTNQPIAFLEEAIGPDCPEGFKELRARVDIKICGGEIITTPKEMINRMKDDVYDFVQPDASVIGGISAVMDIFAAGQTYDTDVVVHAWGGAVAIMASYHAAFASGGNLVEYPMLDFPLSKEMIGDQGKIEHGRLIRPTAHGIGITLTPETEANYPFDETAVYSCVLHNWGPPP
;
A
#
# COMPACT_ATOMS: atom_id res chain seq x y z
N MET A 1 0.27 5.84 -7.34
CA MET A 1 -0.89 5.01 -7.72
C MET A 1 -1.84 5.82 -8.60
N CYS A 2 -2.24 5.31 -9.75
CA CYS A 2 -3.27 5.87 -10.61
C CYS A 2 -4.15 4.72 -11.07
N GLN A 3 -5.27 4.50 -10.37
CA GLN A 3 -6.24 3.48 -10.79
C GLN A 3 -6.90 3.92 -12.09
N ASN A 4 -6.80 3.08 -13.12
CA ASN A 4 -7.56 3.28 -14.35
C ASN A 4 -8.95 2.66 -14.19
N LEU A 5 -9.98 3.50 -14.12
CA LEU A 5 -11.38 3.11 -13.94
C LEU A 5 -12.14 2.89 -15.25
N ALA A 6 -11.44 2.84 -16.39
CA ALA A 6 -12.05 2.46 -17.68
C ALA A 6 -12.54 1.00 -17.65
N ASP A 7 -13.32 0.62 -18.66
CA ASP A 7 -13.67 -0.79 -18.86
C ASP A 7 -12.41 -1.67 -18.85
N PRO A 8 -12.42 -2.84 -18.19
CA PRO A 8 -11.23 -3.63 -17.94
C PRO A 8 -10.32 -3.86 -19.15
N PRO A 9 -10.79 -4.24 -20.34
CA PRO A 9 -9.92 -4.38 -21.51
C PRO A 9 -9.26 -3.08 -21.95
N GLN A 10 -9.98 -1.95 -21.84
CA GLN A 10 -9.43 -0.64 -22.16
C GLN A 10 -8.40 -0.20 -21.12
N ALA A 11 -8.69 -0.42 -19.83
CA ALA A 11 -7.77 -0.10 -18.75
C ALA A 11 -6.43 -0.86 -18.89
N VAL A 12 -6.47 -2.14 -19.23
CA VAL A 12 -5.24 -2.93 -19.50
C VAL A 12 -4.45 -2.36 -20.68
N ASN A 13 -5.12 -2.01 -21.78
CA ASN A 13 -4.48 -1.41 -22.95
C ASN A 13 -3.82 -0.07 -22.63
N ASP A 14 -4.49 0.79 -21.84
CA ASP A 14 -3.96 2.09 -21.42
C ASP A 14 -2.72 1.93 -20.54
N VAL A 15 -2.72 0.96 -19.62
CA VAL A 15 -1.55 0.69 -18.77
C VAL A 15 -0.37 0.16 -19.59
N VAL A 16 -0.61 -0.74 -20.54
CA VAL A 16 0.44 -1.22 -21.44
C VAL A 16 1.04 -0.05 -22.24
N ALA A 17 0.20 0.81 -22.82
CA ALA A 17 0.66 1.99 -23.55
C ALA A 17 1.44 2.96 -22.65
N TYR A 18 1.00 3.15 -21.42
CA TYR A 18 1.70 3.96 -20.43
C TYR A 18 3.10 3.40 -20.12
N VAL A 19 3.21 2.09 -19.89
CA VAL A 19 4.50 1.42 -19.64
C VAL A 19 5.46 1.61 -20.81
N GLU A 20 4.98 1.43 -22.04
CA GLU A 20 5.77 1.65 -23.26
C GLU A 20 6.24 3.10 -23.38
N ALA A 21 5.35 4.05 -23.10
CA ALA A 21 5.68 5.47 -23.12
C ALA A 21 6.76 5.81 -22.08
N VAL A 22 6.62 5.34 -20.83
CA VAL A 22 7.62 5.57 -19.78
C VAL A 22 8.97 4.96 -20.17
N ARG A 23 8.99 3.73 -20.68
CA ARG A 23 10.22 3.07 -21.14
C ARG A 23 10.91 3.82 -22.28
N SER A 24 10.14 4.50 -23.12
CA SER A 24 10.72 5.34 -24.19
C SER A 24 11.39 6.61 -23.68
N LEU A 25 10.99 7.09 -22.49
CA LEU A 25 11.46 8.34 -21.90
C LEU A 25 12.62 8.16 -20.92
N THR A 26 12.82 6.95 -20.42
CA THR A 26 13.84 6.66 -19.40
C THR A 26 14.42 5.25 -19.53
N ASN A 27 15.70 5.10 -19.20
CA ASN A 27 16.35 3.82 -19.06
C ASN A 27 16.26 3.26 -17.63
N GLN A 28 15.57 3.95 -16.72
CA GLN A 28 15.42 3.48 -15.35
C GLN A 28 14.38 2.35 -15.31
N PRO A 29 14.66 1.26 -14.58
CA PRO A 29 13.70 0.18 -14.44
C PRO A 29 12.50 0.64 -13.59
N ILE A 30 11.30 0.25 -14.01
CA ILE A 30 10.11 0.34 -13.16
C ILE A 30 10.13 -0.90 -12.26
N ALA A 31 10.13 -0.68 -10.95
CA ALA A 31 10.21 -1.78 -9.99
C ALA A 31 8.91 -2.61 -9.95
N PHE A 32 7.76 -1.94 -9.95
CA PHE A 32 6.44 -2.55 -9.97
C PHE A 32 5.36 -1.52 -10.35
N LEU A 33 4.18 -2.01 -10.69
CA LEU A 33 2.96 -1.23 -10.86
C LEU A 33 1.96 -1.63 -9.77
N GLU A 34 1.55 -0.65 -8.99
CA GLU A 34 0.59 -0.82 -7.91
C GLU A 34 -0.79 -0.38 -8.36
N GLU A 35 -1.78 -1.25 -8.19
CA GLU A 35 -3.19 -1.01 -8.51
C GLU A 35 -3.43 -0.21 -9.80
N ALA A 36 -2.75 -0.61 -10.87
CA ALA A 36 -2.75 0.12 -12.13
C ALA A 36 -4.11 0.12 -12.84
N ILE A 37 -5.00 -0.82 -12.47
CA ILE A 37 -6.39 -0.90 -12.95
C ILE A 37 -7.34 -1.06 -11.76
N GLY A 38 -8.64 -1.00 -12.00
CA GLY A 38 -9.65 -1.17 -10.94
C GLY A 38 -9.49 -2.50 -10.19
N PRO A 39 -9.48 -2.48 -8.85
CA PRO A 39 -9.20 -3.66 -8.02
C PRO A 39 -10.25 -4.78 -8.16
N ASP A 40 -11.44 -4.47 -8.64
CA ASP A 40 -12.52 -5.43 -8.87
C ASP A 40 -12.34 -6.29 -10.14
N CYS A 41 -11.20 -6.14 -10.83
CA CYS A 41 -10.92 -6.84 -12.08
C CYS A 41 -9.71 -7.79 -11.98
N PRO A 42 -9.80 -8.93 -11.25
CA PRO A 42 -8.68 -9.87 -11.13
C PRO A 42 -8.17 -10.40 -12.49
N GLU A 43 -9.07 -10.66 -13.43
CA GLU A 43 -8.68 -11.14 -14.77
C GLU A 43 -7.90 -10.08 -15.56
N GLY A 44 -8.20 -8.80 -15.37
CA GLY A 44 -7.42 -7.70 -15.96
C GLY A 44 -6.00 -7.63 -15.42
N PHE A 45 -5.80 -7.89 -14.12
CA PHE A 45 -4.46 -7.97 -13.54
C PHE A 45 -3.66 -9.15 -14.09
N LYS A 46 -4.28 -10.33 -14.26
CA LYS A 46 -3.64 -11.50 -14.90
C LYS A 46 -3.23 -11.19 -16.34
N GLU A 47 -4.13 -10.55 -17.10
CA GLU A 47 -3.83 -10.11 -18.47
C GLU A 47 -2.67 -9.11 -18.48
N LEU A 48 -2.68 -8.13 -17.58
CA LEU A 48 -1.61 -7.13 -17.47
C LEU A 48 -0.25 -7.79 -17.18
N ARG A 49 -0.18 -8.72 -16.21
CA ARG A 49 1.02 -9.50 -15.91
C ARG A 49 1.55 -10.28 -17.11
N ALA A 50 0.66 -10.81 -17.95
CA ALA A 50 1.06 -11.52 -19.16
C ALA A 50 1.60 -10.60 -20.26
N ARG A 51 1.32 -9.30 -20.21
CA ARG A 51 1.65 -8.33 -21.28
C ARG A 51 2.79 -7.39 -20.93
N VAL A 52 3.08 -7.17 -19.66
CA VAL A 52 4.18 -6.29 -19.25
C VAL A 52 5.22 -7.06 -18.45
N ASP A 53 6.49 -6.79 -18.72
CA ASP A 53 7.62 -7.34 -17.95
C ASP A 53 7.93 -6.39 -16.77
N ILE A 54 6.95 -6.24 -15.87
CA ILE A 54 7.02 -5.43 -14.65
C ILE A 54 6.15 -6.13 -13.63
N LYS A 55 6.61 -6.23 -12.39
CA LYS A 55 5.81 -6.79 -11.29
C LYS A 55 4.52 -6.00 -11.08
N ILE A 56 3.43 -6.69 -10.89
CA ILE A 56 2.11 -6.13 -10.61
C ILE A 56 1.72 -6.43 -9.19
N CYS A 57 1.24 -5.43 -8.46
CA CYS A 57 0.83 -5.58 -7.09
C CYS A 57 -0.49 -4.85 -6.78
N GLY A 58 -1.06 -5.16 -5.64
CA GLY A 58 -2.27 -4.53 -5.16
C GLY A 58 -2.89 -5.27 -3.97
N GLY A 59 -4.06 -4.80 -3.57
CA GLY A 59 -4.83 -5.44 -2.51
C GLY A 59 -5.01 -4.61 -1.25
N GLU A 60 -4.60 -3.35 -1.23
CA GLU A 60 -4.73 -2.45 -0.08
C GLU A 60 -6.18 -2.29 0.40
N ILE A 61 -7.15 -2.38 -0.51
CA ILE A 61 -8.58 -2.25 -0.19
C ILE A 61 -9.28 -3.58 0.08
N ILE A 62 -8.58 -4.71 0.02
CA ILE A 62 -9.18 -6.03 0.29
C ILE A 62 -9.43 -6.17 1.79
N THR A 63 -10.68 -6.37 2.15
CA THR A 63 -11.16 -6.31 3.54
C THR A 63 -11.12 -7.65 4.27
N THR A 64 -10.81 -8.76 3.59
CA THR A 64 -10.78 -10.08 4.23
C THR A 64 -9.56 -10.91 3.83
N PRO A 65 -8.93 -11.64 4.78
CA PRO A 65 -7.83 -12.55 4.46
C PRO A 65 -8.21 -13.60 3.41
N LYS A 66 -9.46 -14.09 3.46
CA LYS A 66 -9.96 -15.10 2.52
C LYS A 66 -9.88 -14.60 1.06
N GLU A 67 -10.30 -13.37 0.82
CA GLU A 67 -10.24 -12.77 -0.53
C GLU A 67 -8.79 -12.60 -0.98
N MET A 68 -7.92 -12.08 -0.12
CA MET A 68 -6.50 -11.93 -0.42
C MET A 68 -5.86 -13.28 -0.77
N ILE A 69 -6.13 -14.31 0.03
CA ILE A 69 -5.62 -15.67 -0.22
C ILE A 69 -6.16 -16.23 -1.53
N ASN A 70 -7.42 -15.96 -1.89
CA ASN A 70 -7.94 -16.37 -3.19
C ASN A 70 -7.20 -15.68 -4.33
N ARG A 71 -6.87 -14.39 -4.20
CA ARG A 71 -6.06 -13.68 -5.20
C ARG A 71 -4.66 -14.28 -5.37
N MET A 72 -4.02 -14.73 -4.27
CA MET A 72 -2.75 -15.47 -4.34
C MET A 72 -2.92 -16.80 -5.08
N LYS A 73 -3.94 -17.60 -4.72
CA LYS A 73 -4.23 -18.89 -5.37
C LYS A 73 -4.47 -18.77 -6.87
N ASP A 74 -5.14 -17.68 -7.25
CA ASP A 74 -5.51 -17.40 -8.62
C ASP A 74 -4.41 -16.65 -9.40
N ASP A 75 -3.24 -16.45 -8.77
CA ASP A 75 -2.06 -15.82 -9.34
C ASP A 75 -2.35 -14.43 -9.95
N VAL A 76 -3.12 -13.62 -9.20
CA VAL A 76 -3.57 -12.30 -9.66
C VAL A 76 -2.46 -11.26 -9.62
N TYR A 77 -1.61 -11.30 -8.59
CA TYR A 77 -0.53 -10.35 -8.34
C TYR A 77 0.82 -11.05 -8.21
N ASP A 78 1.90 -10.35 -8.49
CA ASP A 78 3.26 -10.81 -8.19
C ASP A 78 3.59 -10.68 -6.70
N PHE A 79 2.99 -9.70 -6.03
CA PHE A 79 2.96 -9.58 -4.58
C PHE A 79 1.68 -8.84 -4.13
N VAL A 80 1.26 -9.12 -2.90
CA VAL A 80 0.04 -8.55 -2.32
C VAL A 80 0.36 -7.50 -1.28
N GLN A 81 -0.55 -6.52 -1.12
CA GLN A 81 -0.36 -5.37 -0.25
C GLN A 81 -1.47 -5.24 0.80
N PRO A 82 -1.50 -6.15 1.82
CA PRO A 82 -2.48 -6.04 2.89
C PRO A 82 -2.22 -4.81 3.77
N ASP A 83 -3.30 -4.10 4.15
CA ASP A 83 -3.29 -3.06 5.17
C ASP A 83 -3.92 -3.59 6.45
N ALA A 84 -3.23 -3.48 7.58
CA ALA A 84 -3.74 -3.98 8.86
C ALA A 84 -5.04 -3.28 9.30
N SER A 85 -5.26 -2.03 8.93
CA SER A 85 -6.48 -1.29 9.25
C SER A 85 -7.68 -1.69 8.39
N VAL A 86 -7.44 -2.34 7.26
CA VAL A 86 -8.46 -2.73 6.28
C VAL A 86 -8.78 -4.22 6.36
N ILE A 87 -7.74 -5.08 6.42
CA ILE A 87 -7.92 -6.53 6.25
C ILE A 87 -8.31 -7.27 7.54
N GLY A 88 -8.37 -6.58 8.68
CA GLY A 88 -8.80 -7.18 9.95
C GLY A 88 -7.72 -7.25 11.03
N GLY A 89 -6.69 -6.42 10.95
CA GLY A 89 -5.69 -6.23 11.98
C GLY A 89 -4.38 -7.01 11.77
N ILE A 90 -3.50 -6.91 12.76
CA ILE A 90 -2.16 -7.50 12.73
C ILE A 90 -2.21 -9.00 12.48
N SER A 91 -3.08 -9.74 13.17
CA SER A 91 -3.20 -11.21 13.01
C SER A 91 -3.58 -11.59 11.57
N ALA A 92 -4.52 -10.84 10.98
CA ALA A 92 -4.93 -11.08 9.59
C ALA A 92 -3.77 -10.88 8.61
N VAL A 93 -2.97 -9.83 8.80
CA VAL A 93 -1.77 -9.61 7.98
C VAL A 93 -0.75 -10.74 8.16
N MET A 94 -0.54 -11.22 9.39
CA MET A 94 0.35 -12.36 9.65
C MET A 94 -0.14 -13.65 8.97
N ASP A 95 -1.45 -13.89 8.93
CA ASP A 95 -2.05 -15.02 8.19
C ASP A 95 -1.79 -14.89 6.67
N ILE A 96 -1.82 -13.66 6.14
CA ILE A 96 -1.47 -13.39 4.74
C ILE A 96 0.01 -13.70 4.46
N PHE A 97 0.92 -13.32 5.36
CA PHE A 97 2.34 -13.69 5.21
C PHE A 97 2.54 -15.21 5.20
N ALA A 98 1.84 -15.94 6.08
CA ALA A 98 1.89 -17.40 6.09
C ALA A 98 1.32 -18.01 4.80
N ALA A 99 0.23 -17.44 4.27
CA ALA A 99 -0.32 -17.84 2.99
C ALA A 99 0.63 -17.53 1.82
N GLY A 100 1.31 -16.38 1.85
CA GLY A 100 2.31 -16.00 0.85
C GLY A 100 3.41 -17.04 0.70
N GLN A 101 3.90 -17.60 1.81
CA GLN A 101 4.87 -18.72 1.79
C GLN A 101 4.30 -19.99 1.16
N THR A 102 3.00 -20.22 1.31
CA THR A 102 2.33 -21.41 0.76
C THR A 102 2.10 -21.29 -0.75
N TYR A 103 1.80 -20.09 -1.24
CA TYR A 103 1.45 -19.81 -2.63
C TYR A 103 2.56 -19.13 -3.43
N ASP A 104 3.78 -19.06 -2.87
CA ASP A 104 4.94 -18.42 -3.48
C ASP A 104 4.65 -16.98 -3.94
N THR A 105 3.94 -16.23 -3.08
CA THR A 105 3.55 -14.84 -3.32
C THR A 105 4.18 -13.94 -2.27
N ASP A 106 4.96 -12.96 -2.70
CA ASP A 106 5.55 -11.96 -1.81
C ASP A 106 4.44 -11.12 -1.14
N VAL A 107 4.72 -10.67 0.08
CA VAL A 107 3.82 -9.79 0.85
C VAL A 107 4.55 -8.53 1.24
N VAL A 108 4.02 -7.39 0.84
CA VAL A 108 4.50 -6.05 1.17
C VAL A 108 3.35 -5.31 1.83
N VAL A 109 3.46 -4.92 3.09
CA VAL A 109 2.34 -4.25 3.75
C VAL A 109 2.10 -2.86 3.16
N HIS A 110 0.83 -2.56 2.88
CA HIS A 110 0.38 -1.19 2.68
C HIS A 110 0.42 -0.44 4.01
N ALA A 111 0.87 0.81 3.99
CA ALA A 111 1.02 1.63 5.19
C ALA A 111 0.69 3.09 4.89
N TRP A 112 -0.55 3.50 5.13
CA TRP A 112 -1.01 4.84 4.82
C TRP A 112 -1.89 5.44 5.92
N GLY A 113 -1.95 6.77 5.99
CA GLY A 113 -2.89 7.51 6.83
C GLY A 113 -2.44 7.66 8.28
N GLY A 114 -3.25 7.14 9.22
CA GLY A 114 -3.07 7.37 10.65
C GLY A 114 -1.96 6.53 11.29
N ALA A 115 -1.37 7.03 12.37
CA ALA A 115 -0.28 6.38 13.11
C ALA A 115 -0.60 4.93 13.51
N VAL A 116 -1.85 4.66 13.91
CA VAL A 116 -2.29 3.31 14.32
C VAL A 116 -2.22 2.34 13.15
N ALA A 117 -2.73 2.72 11.98
CA ALA A 117 -2.73 1.91 10.78
C ALA A 117 -1.29 1.58 10.32
N ILE A 118 -0.47 2.62 10.19
CA ILE A 118 0.92 2.50 9.76
C ILE A 118 1.70 1.57 10.71
N MET A 119 1.64 1.81 12.00
CA MET A 119 2.40 1.02 12.97
C MET A 119 1.88 -0.41 13.11
N ALA A 120 0.57 -0.64 12.98
CA ALA A 120 0.03 -1.99 12.97
C ALA A 120 0.55 -2.81 11.78
N SER A 121 0.58 -2.22 10.58
CA SER A 121 1.14 -2.85 9.37
C SER A 121 2.64 -3.13 9.54
N TYR A 122 3.42 -2.18 10.08
CA TYR A 122 4.85 -2.38 10.33
C TYR A 122 5.13 -3.49 11.34
N HIS A 123 4.39 -3.54 12.46
CA HIS A 123 4.55 -4.62 13.43
C HIS A 123 4.22 -5.98 12.84
N ALA A 124 3.17 -6.09 12.02
CA ALA A 124 2.84 -7.33 11.33
C ALA A 124 3.96 -7.77 10.37
N ALA A 125 4.52 -6.83 9.59
CA ALA A 125 5.63 -7.11 8.69
C ALA A 125 6.88 -7.58 9.45
N PHE A 126 7.28 -6.89 10.54
CA PHE A 126 8.42 -7.31 11.35
C PHE A 126 8.22 -8.69 12.00
N ALA A 127 7.02 -8.96 12.52
CA ALA A 127 6.70 -10.24 13.15
C ALA A 127 6.70 -11.41 12.16
N SER A 128 6.40 -11.14 10.90
CA SER A 128 6.29 -12.15 9.84
C SER A 128 7.56 -12.27 8.98
N GLY A 129 8.62 -11.51 9.27
CA GLY A 129 9.86 -11.54 8.49
C GLY A 129 9.76 -10.81 7.15
N GLY A 130 8.86 -9.84 7.03
CA GLY A 130 8.76 -8.98 5.84
C GLY A 130 10.07 -8.23 5.57
N ASN A 131 10.46 -8.14 4.31
CA ASN A 131 11.71 -7.53 3.87
C ASN A 131 11.52 -6.19 3.15
N LEU A 132 10.29 -5.84 2.82
CA LEU A 132 9.88 -4.59 2.19
C LEU A 132 8.59 -4.10 2.85
N VAL A 133 8.46 -2.80 3.04
CA VAL A 133 7.26 -2.14 3.53
C VAL A 133 7.05 -0.85 2.73
N GLU A 134 5.81 -0.45 2.55
CA GLU A 134 5.51 0.89 2.08
C GLU A 134 5.86 1.92 3.16
N TYR A 135 6.32 3.09 2.72
CA TYR A 135 6.58 4.23 3.60
C TYR A 135 5.93 5.47 3.02
N PRO A 136 4.92 6.06 3.71
CA PRO A 136 4.24 7.25 3.22
C PRO A 136 5.19 8.42 3.05
N MET A 137 5.27 8.96 1.83
CA MET A 137 6.10 10.13 1.52
C MET A 137 5.37 11.45 1.79
N LEU A 138 4.04 11.42 1.91
CA LEU A 138 3.27 12.60 2.31
C LEU A 138 3.49 12.91 3.79
N ASP A 139 3.45 14.19 4.10
CA ASP A 139 3.55 14.64 5.48
C ASP A 139 2.20 14.46 6.19
N PHE A 140 2.18 13.59 7.18
CA PHE A 140 1.07 13.40 8.11
C PHE A 140 1.51 13.85 9.50
N PRO A 141 1.43 15.16 9.82
CA PRO A 141 2.03 15.72 11.02
C PRO A 141 1.58 15.05 12.31
N LEU A 142 0.27 14.79 12.46
CA LEU A 142 -0.27 14.06 13.62
C LEU A 142 0.33 12.66 13.74
N SER A 143 0.36 11.90 12.64
CA SER A 143 0.93 10.55 12.65
C SER A 143 2.41 10.57 13.00
N LYS A 144 3.14 11.52 12.45
CA LYS A 144 4.58 11.71 12.74
C LYS A 144 4.85 12.00 14.21
N GLU A 145 4.04 12.88 14.81
CA GLU A 145 4.16 13.22 16.24
C GLU A 145 3.83 12.02 17.13
N MET A 146 2.77 11.27 16.80
CA MET A 146 2.37 10.09 17.55
C MET A 146 3.37 8.93 17.45
N ILE A 147 3.97 8.71 16.28
CA ILE A 147 4.94 7.63 16.01
C ILE A 147 6.33 7.99 16.59
N GLY A 148 6.74 9.24 16.49
CA GLY A 148 8.05 9.70 16.92
C GLY A 148 9.19 8.84 16.34
N ASP A 149 10.13 8.45 17.17
CA ASP A 149 11.29 7.64 16.76
C ASP A 149 10.96 6.19 16.41
N GLN A 150 9.74 5.72 16.66
CA GLN A 150 9.35 4.34 16.34
C GLN A 150 9.16 4.09 14.81
N GLY A 151 9.01 5.16 14.02
CA GLY A 151 8.95 5.11 12.55
C GLY A 151 10.23 5.52 11.84
N LYS A 152 11.37 5.44 12.51
CA LYS A 152 12.65 5.92 11.98
C LYS A 152 13.16 5.12 10.80
N ILE A 153 13.60 5.83 9.77
CA ILE A 153 14.29 5.26 8.61
C ILE A 153 15.79 5.58 8.71
N GLU A 154 16.63 4.57 8.57
CA GLU A 154 18.07 4.71 8.47
C GLU A 154 18.61 3.96 7.26
N HIS A 155 19.31 4.64 6.37
CA HIS A 155 19.87 4.04 5.15
C HIS A 155 18.86 3.26 4.31
N GLY A 156 17.63 3.80 4.18
CA GLY A 156 16.53 3.16 3.43
C GLY A 156 15.90 1.96 4.14
N ARG A 157 16.16 1.78 5.43
CA ARG A 157 15.60 0.69 6.24
C ARG A 157 14.75 1.26 7.37
N LEU A 158 13.55 0.76 7.50
CA LEU A 158 12.73 1.00 8.68
C LEU A 158 13.37 0.29 9.89
N ILE A 159 13.64 1.06 10.94
CA ILE A 159 14.19 0.52 12.17
C ILE A 159 13.06 -0.13 12.98
N ARG A 160 13.33 -1.34 13.48
CA ARG A 160 12.32 -2.08 14.27
C ARG A 160 11.89 -1.26 15.50
N PRO A 161 10.59 -1.02 15.68
CA PRO A 161 10.07 -0.37 16.87
C PRO A 161 10.46 -1.12 18.15
N THR A 162 10.72 -0.38 19.22
CA THR A 162 11.13 -0.97 20.52
C THR A 162 10.19 -0.62 21.66
N ALA A 163 9.24 0.29 21.44
CA ALA A 163 8.25 0.66 22.44
C ALA A 163 7.22 -0.45 22.67
N HIS A 164 6.59 -0.44 23.82
CA HIS A 164 5.50 -1.37 24.15
C HIS A 164 4.26 -1.10 23.30
N GLY A 165 3.45 -2.13 23.08
CA GLY A 165 2.25 -2.06 22.22
C GLY A 165 2.64 -1.83 20.77
N ILE A 166 1.89 -0.99 20.07
CA ILE A 166 2.19 -0.60 18.68
C ILE A 166 3.13 0.60 18.58
N GLY A 167 3.66 1.09 19.72
CA GLY A 167 4.70 2.11 19.72
C GLY A 167 4.24 3.51 19.37
N ILE A 168 2.96 3.86 19.61
CA ILE A 168 2.44 5.21 19.42
C ILE A 168 2.10 5.86 20.76
N THR A 169 2.16 7.18 20.81
CA THR A 169 1.79 7.96 21.99
C THR A 169 0.90 9.13 21.57
N LEU A 170 -0.26 9.23 22.20
CA LEU A 170 -1.14 10.39 22.09
C LEU A 170 -1.04 11.16 23.41
N THR A 171 -0.51 12.37 23.38
CA THR A 171 -0.36 13.22 24.55
C THR A 171 -1.42 14.32 24.56
N PRO A 172 -1.72 14.94 25.73
CA PRO A 172 -2.60 16.11 25.75
C PRO A 172 -2.09 17.27 24.88
N GLU A 173 -0.78 17.39 24.71
CA GLU A 173 -0.19 18.39 23.80
C GLU A 173 -0.48 18.05 22.34
N THR A 174 -0.32 16.78 21.94
CA THR A 174 -0.68 16.31 20.59
C THR A 174 -2.17 16.55 20.31
N GLU A 175 -3.06 16.24 21.26
CA GLU A 175 -4.49 16.52 21.11
C GLU A 175 -4.79 18.02 20.95
N ALA A 176 -4.07 18.87 21.68
CA ALA A 176 -4.22 20.32 21.56
C ALA A 176 -3.70 20.88 20.23
N ASN A 177 -2.61 20.30 19.69
CA ASN A 177 -2.03 20.72 18.43
C ASN A 177 -2.88 20.29 17.21
N TYR A 178 -3.60 19.16 17.34
CA TYR A 178 -4.42 18.59 16.26
C TYR A 178 -5.85 18.32 16.75
N PRO A 179 -6.63 19.38 17.05
CA PRO A 179 -8.00 19.22 17.51
C PRO A 179 -8.86 18.59 16.41
N PHE A 180 -9.87 17.82 16.80
CA PHE A 180 -10.83 17.28 15.85
C PHE A 180 -11.57 18.43 15.16
N ASP A 181 -11.66 18.36 13.84
CA ASP A 181 -12.37 19.29 12.99
C ASP A 181 -13.39 18.53 12.13
N GLU A 182 -14.69 18.75 12.39
CA GLU A 182 -15.79 18.12 11.64
C GLU A 182 -15.79 18.49 10.15
N THR A 183 -15.15 19.59 9.79
CA THR A 183 -15.08 20.09 8.41
C THR A 183 -13.87 19.56 7.67
N ALA A 184 -12.92 18.94 8.37
CA ALA A 184 -11.76 18.35 7.76
C ALA A 184 -12.15 17.11 6.92
N VAL A 185 -11.96 17.22 5.63
CA VAL A 185 -12.23 16.13 4.68
C VAL A 185 -10.93 15.71 4.03
N TYR A 186 -10.54 14.45 4.24
CA TYR A 186 -9.51 13.86 3.42
C TYR A 186 -10.07 13.62 2.02
N SER A 187 -9.50 14.27 1.03
CA SER A 187 -9.88 14.06 -0.36
C SER A 187 -8.62 13.85 -1.19
N CYS A 188 -8.52 12.71 -1.83
CA CYS A 188 -7.52 12.46 -2.86
C CYS A 188 -7.91 13.09 -4.21
N VAL A 189 -9.07 13.71 -4.31
CA VAL A 189 -9.44 14.51 -5.48
C VAL A 189 -8.64 15.80 -5.44
N LEU A 190 -7.74 15.96 -6.38
CA LEU A 190 -6.95 17.18 -6.56
C LEU A 190 -7.88 18.32 -6.98
N HIS A 191 -8.39 19.07 -6.02
CA HIS A 191 -9.33 20.17 -6.26
C HIS A 191 -8.77 21.35 -7.08
N ASN A 192 -7.48 21.33 -7.44
CA ASN A 192 -6.82 22.46 -8.08
C ASN A 192 -5.99 22.11 -9.34
N TRP A 193 -6.27 20.99 -9.99
CA TRP A 193 -5.75 20.81 -11.34
C TRP A 193 -6.72 21.46 -12.33
N GLY A 194 -6.63 22.79 -12.42
CA GLY A 194 -7.10 23.46 -13.62
C GLY A 194 -6.31 22.93 -14.84
N PRO A 195 -6.86 23.05 -16.06
CA PRO A 195 -6.10 22.70 -17.24
C PRO A 195 -4.76 23.44 -17.20
N PRO A 196 -3.64 22.82 -17.61
CA PRO A 196 -2.38 23.50 -17.69
C PRO A 196 -2.51 24.74 -18.56
N PRO A 197 -1.81 25.85 -18.24
CA PRO A 197 -1.86 27.08 -19.01
C PRO A 197 -1.43 26.88 -20.47
#